data_99289185b0e9a11a3aea35b979325f91
#
_entry.id   99289185b0e9a11a3aea35b979325f91
#
_cell.length_a   1.000
_cell.length_b   1.000
_cell.length_c   1.000
_cell.angle_alpha   90.00
_cell.angle_beta   90.00
_cell.angle_gamma   90.00
#
_symmetry.space_group_name_H-M   'P 1'
#
loop_
_entity.id
_entity.type
_entity.pdbx_description
1 polymer ?
#
loop_
_entity_poly.entity_id
_entity_poly.type
_entity_poly.pdbx_seq_one_letter_code
_entity_poly.pdbx_strand_id
1 'polypeptide(L)' 'MDDTRISEHIEQLVAEEHRLLGRGGEQGLSRRDHERLEAVRVELDRYWDLLRQRRAREEYGQDPDGASLRDEAMVEGYEG' A
#
# COMPACT_ATOMS: atom_id res chain seq x y z
N MET A 1 -13.87 -1.35 5.16
CA MET A 1 -13.24 -0.26 4.40
C MET A 1 -13.67 -0.37 2.95
N ASP A 2 -14.27 0.67 2.40
CA ASP A 2 -14.72 0.63 1.01
C ASP A 2 -13.63 1.08 0.04
N ASP A 3 -13.89 0.93 -1.26
CA ASP A 3 -12.89 1.23 -2.29
C ASP A 3 -12.47 2.69 -2.27
N THR A 4 -13.40 3.60 -1.97
CA THR A 4 -13.10 5.05 -1.91
C THR A 4 -12.09 5.34 -0.79
N ARG A 5 -12.31 4.78 0.39
CA ARG A 5 -11.41 4.97 1.52
C ARG A 5 -10.04 4.35 1.28
N ILE A 6 -10.01 3.18 0.66
CA ILE A 6 -8.75 2.52 0.30
C ILE A 6 -7.97 3.40 -0.68
N SER A 7 -8.65 3.90 -1.72
CA SER A 7 -8.01 4.76 -2.71
C SER A 7 -7.48 6.06 -2.11
N GLU A 8 -8.25 6.68 -1.22
CA GLU A 8 -7.82 7.89 -0.51
C GLU A 8 -6.58 7.63 0.34
N HIS A 9 -6.56 6.49 1.01
CA HIS A 9 -5.41 6.12 1.83
C HIS A 9 -4.17 5.88 0.97
N ILE A 10 -4.34 5.21 -0.16
CA ILE A 10 -3.25 5.00 -1.13
C ILE A 10 -2.73 6.35 -1.64
N GLU A 11 -3.62 7.28 -1.98
CA GLU A 11 -3.20 8.60 -2.44
C GLU A 11 -2.38 9.35 -1.39
N GLN A 12 -2.75 9.25 -0.13
CA GLN A 12 -1.98 9.87 0.96
C GLN A 12 -0.60 9.26 1.09
N LEU A 13 -0.50 7.93 0.98
CA LEU A 13 0.78 7.23 1.04
C LEU A 13 1.67 7.58 -0.17
N VAL A 14 1.09 7.65 -1.36
CA VAL A 14 1.83 8.06 -2.56
C VAL A 14 2.34 9.49 -2.42
N ALA A 15 1.51 10.39 -1.89
CA ALA A 15 1.93 11.77 -1.66
C ALA A 15 3.08 11.85 -0.66
N GLU A 16 3.05 11.04 0.38
CA GLU A 16 4.14 10.99 1.35
C GLU A 16 5.42 10.44 0.72
N GLU A 17 5.33 9.41 -0.10
CA GLU A 17 6.47 8.88 -0.84
C GLU A 17 7.11 9.96 -1.72
N HIS A 18 6.30 10.70 -2.45
CA HIS A 18 6.78 11.78 -3.32
C HIS A 18 7.45 12.88 -2.52
N ARG A 19 6.91 13.25 -1.36
CA ARG A 19 7.53 14.26 -0.49
C ARG A 19 8.90 13.81 0.00
N LEU A 20 9.01 12.57 0.40
CA LEU A 20 10.29 12.01 0.86
C LEU A 20 11.33 12.00 -0.26
N LEU A 21 10.94 11.53 -1.44
CA LEU A 21 11.85 11.44 -2.58
C LEU A 21 12.19 12.80 -3.16
N GLY A 22 11.31 13.80 -3.02
CA GLY A 22 11.51 15.15 -3.52
C GLY A 22 12.64 15.91 -2.86
N ARG A 23 13.18 15.40 -1.75
CA ARG A 23 14.26 16.05 -0.99
C ARG A 23 15.66 15.64 -1.45
N GLY A 24 15.81 15.35 -2.73
CA GLY A 24 17.11 14.96 -3.29
C GLY A 24 17.21 13.49 -3.67
N GLY A 25 16.07 12.86 -3.85
CA GLY A 25 15.98 11.45 -4.19
C GLY A 25 16.30 10.55 -3.01
N GLU A 26 16.27 9.26 -3.24
CA GLU A 26 16.46 8.26 -2.19
C GLU A 26 17.83 8.36 -1.53
N GLN A 27 18.85 8.67 -2.29
CA GLN A 27 20.23 8.77 -1.78
C GLN A 27 20.45 9.97 -0.86
N GLY A 28 19.61 11.00 -0.97
CA GLY A 28 19.70 12.18 -0.13
C GLY A 28 18.93 12.10 1.17
N LEU A 29 18.27 10.98 1.44
CA LEU A 29 17.44 10.83 2.63
C LEU A 29 18.27 10.52 3.87
N SER A 30 17.84 11.09 5.02
CA SER A 30 18.36 10.68 6.30
C SER A 30 17.97 9.23 6.60
N ARG A 31 18.58 8.62 7.59
CA ARG A 31 18.23 7.28 8.04
C ARG A 31 16.77 7.19 8.44
N ARG A 32 16.26 8.19 9.17
CA ARG A 32 14.87 8.24 9.60
C ARG A 32 13.92 8.30 8.41
N ASP A 33 14.26 9.10 7.41
CA ASP A 33 13.44 9.23 6.20
C ASP A 33 13.47 7.95 5.37
N HIS A 34 14.60 7.27 5.31
CA HIS A 34 14.69 5.95 4.67
C HIS A 34 13.78 4.93 5.34
N GLU A 35 13.79 4.89 6.67
CA GLU A 35 12.92 4.00 7.42
C GLU A 35 11.45 4.31 7.16
N ARG A 36 11.10 5.59 7.10
CA ARG A 36 9.72 5.98 6.80
C ARG A 36 9.33 5.62 5.38
N LEU A 37 10.22 5.82 4.42
CA LEU A 37 9.98 5.46 3.02
C LEU A 37 9.71 3.96 2.89
N GLU A 38 10.51 3.13 3.55
CA GLU A 38 10.29 1.68 3.58
C GLU A 38 8.92 1.34 4.14
N ALA A 39 8.53 1.94 5.26
CA ALA A 39 7.23 1.70 5.87
C ALA A 39 6.08 2.11 4.95
N VAL A 40 6.21 3.24 4.26
CA VAL A 40 5.20 3.71 3.31
C VAL A 40 5.05 2.72 2.15
N ARG A 41 6.16 2.22 1.62
CA ARG A 41 6.13 1.26 0.51
C ARG A 41 5.49 -0.06 0.91
N VAL A 42 5.79 -0.53 2.11
CA VAL A 42 5.16 -1.75 2.64
C VAL A 42 3.65 -1.57 2.79
N GLU A 43 3.22 -0.44 3.35
CA GLU A 43 1.79 -0.15 3.47
C GLU A 43 1.10 -0.02 2.11
N LEU A 44 1.75 0.60 1.15
CA LEU A 44 1.21 0.69 -0.22
C LEU A 44 0.95 -0.69 -0.80
N ASP A 45 1.89 -1.61 -0.65
CA ASP A 45 1.73 -2.97 -1.15
C ASP A 45 0.55 -3.67 -0.49
N ARG A 46 0.36 -3.47 0.82
CA ARG A 46 -0.75 -4.07 1.56
C ARG A 46 -2.10 -3.51 1.13
N TYR A 47 -2.19 -2.21 0.88
CA TYR A 47 -3.44 -1.58 0.44
C TYR A 47 -3.77 -1.90 -1.01
N TRP A 48 -2.77 -2.00 -1.88
CA TRP A 48 -2.97 -2.47 -3.25
C TRP A 48 -3.45 -3.93 -3.26
N ASP A 49 -2.88 -4.76 -2.39
CA ASP A 49 -3.33 -6.14 -2.24
C ASP A 49 -4.79 -6.21 -1.79
N LEU A 50 -5.16 -5.38 -0.81
CA LEU A 50 -6.54 -5.32 -0.33
C LEU A 50 -7.50 -4.94 -1.47
N LEU A 51 -7.13 -3.97 -2.28
CA LEU A 51 -7.95 -3.54 -3.40
C LEU A 51 -8.13 -4.66 -4.42
N ARG A 52 -7.06 -5.39 -4.71
CA ARG A 52 -7.13 -6.55 -5.59
C ARG A 52 -8.04 -7.65 -5.04
N GLN A 53 -7.98 -7.91 -3.74
CA GLN A 53 -8.87 -8.87 -3.08
C GLN A 53 -10.34 -8.47 -3.24
N ARG A 54 -10.64 -7.20 -3.02
CA ARG A 54 -12.01 -6.70 -3.14
C ARG A 54 -12.53 -6.86 -4.56
N ARG A 55 -11.73 -6.52 -5.54
CA ARG A 55 -12.10 -6.65 -6.96
C ARG A 55 -12.32 -8.10 -7.36
N ALA A 56 -11.46 -8.99 -6.88
CA ALA A 56 -11.60 -10.41 -7.15
C ALA A 56 -12.90 -10.96 -6.56
N ARG A 57 -13.26 -10.54 -5.34
CA ARG A 57 -14.51 -10.95 -4.71
C ARG A 57 -15.72 -10.47 -5.50
N GLU A 58 -15.71 -9.21 -5.93
CA GLU A 58 -16.79 -8.65 -6.74
C GLU A 58 -16.96 -9.44 -8.04
N GLU A 59 -15.86 -9.78 -8.69
CA GLU A 59 -15.84 -10.53 -9.95
C GLU A 59 -16.48 -11.91 -9.80
N TYR A 60 -16.30 -12.55 -8.64
CA TYR A 60 -16.87 -13.86 -8.36
C TYR A 60 -18.18 -13.81 -7.58
N GLY A 61 -18.80 -12.65 -7.48
CA GLY A 61 -20.08 -12.48 -6.79
C GLY A 61 -20.00 -12.61 -5.28
N GLN A 62 -18.81 -12.46 -4.71
CA GLN A 62 -18.59 -12.51 -3.27
C GLN A 62 -18.62 -11.10 -2.68
N ASP A 63 -18.86 -11.02 -1.37
CA ASP A 63 -18.87 -9.73 -0.68
C ASP A 63 -17.46 -9.15 -0.61
N PRO A 64 -17.20 -7.99 -1.23
CA PRO A 64 -15.88 -7.36 -1.17
C PRO A 64 -15.48 -6.98 0.26
N ASP A 65 -16.43 -6.73 1.15
CA ASP A 65 -16.13 -6.40 2.55
C ASP A 65 -15.52 -7.57 3.33
N GLY A 66 -15.57 -8.79 2.76
CA GLY A 66 -14.87 -9.92 3.32
C GLY A 66 -13.36 -9.90 3.12
N ALA A 67 -12.85 -9.01 2.26
CA ALA A 67 -11.41 -8.86 2.08
C ALA A 67 -10.80 -8.13 3.29
N SER A 68 -9.55 -8.45 3.61
CA SER A 68 -8.85 -7.83 4.74
C SER A 68 -7.39 -7.60 4.40
N LEU A 69 -6.76 -6.66 5.12
CA LEU A 69 -5.33 -6.41 4.99
C LEU A 69 -4.57 -7.67 5.40
N ARG A 70 -3.69 -8.12 4.52
CA ARG A 70 -2.84 -9.26 4.80
C ARG A 70 -1.60 -8.82 5.56
N ASP A 71 -1.00 -9.78 6.23
CA ASP A 71 0.28 -9.61 6.88
C ASP A 71 1.32 -9.15 5.86
N GLU A 72 2.22 -8.26 6.27
CA GLU A 72 3.33 -7.77 5.47
C GLU A 72 4.15 -8.89 4.83
N ALA A 73 4.50 -9.90 5.61
CA ALA A 73 5.29 -11.03 5.13
C ALA A 73 4.57 -11.82 4.04
N MET A 74 3.23 -11.90 4.12
CA MET A 74 2.42 -12.58 3.12
C MET A 74 2.41 -11.83 1.80
N VAL A 75 2.31 -10.50 1.84
CA VAL A 75 2.28 -9.66 0.66
C VAL A 75 3.64 -9.67 -0.03
N GLU A 76 4.71 -9.54 0.73
CA GLU A 76 6.06 -9.56 0.18
C GLU A 76 6.45 -10.93 -0.39
N GLY A 77 5.94 -12.00 0.22
CA GLY A 77 6.16 -13.35 -0.29
C GLY A 77 5.38 -13.69 -1.55
N TYR A 78 4.55 -12.80 -2.00
CA TYR A 78 3.68 -12.98 -3.16
C TYR A 78 4.40 -12.78 -4.49
N GLU A 79 5.63 -12.42 -4.49
CA GLU A 79 6.43 -12.28 -5.69
C GLU A 79 6.83 -13.64 -6.21
N GLY A 80 5.93 -14.26 -6.85
CA GLY A 80 6.18 -15.55 -7.42
C GLY A 80 6.88 -15.51 -8.75
#